data_13628da2ab60751550261a2b91782834
#
_entry.id   13628da2ab60751550261a2b91782834
#
_cell.length_a   1.000
_cell.length_b   1.000
_cell.length_c   1.000
_cell.angle_alpha   90.00
_cell.angle_beta   90.00
_cell.angle_gamma   90.00
#
_symmetry.space_group_name_H-M   'P 1'
#
loop_
_entity.id
_entity.type
_entity.pdbx_description
1 polymer ?
#
loop_
_entity_poly.entity_id
_entity_poly.type
_entity_poly.pdbx_seq_one_letter_code
_entity_poly.pdbx_strand_id
1 'polypeptide(L)'
;MTRVVSIVPSLTEAVAVTAPDLLVGVTDWCTHPPGLPPAGELARIGGTKNPDVAAIVALRPDVVLANEEENREPDLQALRDAGVEVWVTHVRTVPEAFTELRRMLTQACGRPEPAWLAAAEAAWAAVPAGVDRGTAVVPVWRRPWMVVGRDTFTGDVLARLGVRNVYAGHAERYPKVPLEELRAAGAGLVVLPDEPYLFTADDGPEAFPGMPSALVSGRLLTWYGPSLVTAPAALAAQLDAAAVRA
;
A
#
# COMPACT_ATOMS: atom_id res chain seq x y z
N MET A 1 -29.10 3.33 -0.44
CA MET A 1 -27.83 2.98 -1.13
C MET A 1 -26.71 3.35 -0.20
N THR A 2 -25.82 2.42 0.13
CA THR A 2 -24.72 2.66 1.08
C THR A 2 -23.82 3.77 0.56
N ARG A 3 -23.50 4.73 1.42
CA ARG A 3 -22.65 5.89 1.11
C ARG A 3 -21.27 5.66 1.75
N VAL A 4 -20.23 5.52 0.94
CA VAL A 4 -18.88 5.21 1.38
C VAL A 4 -17.97 6.41 1.19
N VAL A 5 -17.27 6.80 2.24
CA VAL A 5 -16.09 7.66 2.13
C VAL A 5 -14.86 6.79 2.33
N SER A 6 -13.87 6.88 1.45
CA SER A 6 -12.60 6.15 1.60
C SER A 6 -11.46 7.13 1.82
N ILE A 7 -10.75 6.96 2.95
CA ILE A 7 -9.60 7.80 3.31
C ILE A 7 -8.25 7.09 3.08
N VAL A 8 -8.28 6.01 2.25
CA VAL A 8 -7.09 5.22 1.88
C VAL A 8 -7.12 4.94 0.37
N PRO A 9 -6.08 5.30 -0.40
CA PRO A 9 -6.06 5.14 -1.86
C PRO A 9 -6.29 3.70 -2.33
N SER A 10 -5.67 2.70 -1.71
CA SER A 10 -5.85 1.28 -2.08
C SER A 10 -7.29 0.78 -1.85
N LEU A 11 -7.94 1.20 -0.76
CA LEU A 11 -9.33 0.86 -0.48
C LEU A 11 -10.28 1.60 -1.43
N THR A 12 -9.95 2.85 -1.79
CA THR A 12 -10.68 3.60 -2.83
C THR A 12 -10.66 2.85 -4.15
N GLU A 13 -9.50 2.36 -4.59
CA GLU A 13 -9.40 1.57 -5.82
C GLU A 13 -10.26 0.30 -5.76
N ALA A 14 -10.22 -0.41 -4.63
CA ALA A 14 -11.02 -1.62 -4.44
C ALA A 14 -12.53 -1.35 -4.56
N VAL A 15 -13.02 -0.28 -3.95
CA VAL A 15 -14.44 0.10 -4.05
C VAL A 15 -14.77 0.62 -5.44
N ALA A 16 -13.93 1.48 -6.02
CA ALA A 16 -14.17 2.08 -7.33
C ALA A 16 -14.26 1.05 -8.46
N VAL A 17 -13.44 -0.02 -8.39
CA VAL A 17 -13.49 -1.12 -9.37
C VAL A 17 -14.68 -2.05 -9.14
N THR A 18 -15.16 -2.18 -7.89
CA THR A 18 -16.21 -3.13 -7.54
C THR A 18 -17.61 -2.50 -7.57
N ALA A 19 -17.74 -1.29 -7.03
CA ALA A 19 -19.02 -0.61 -6.82
C ALA A 19 -18.80 0.92 -6.74
N PRO A 20 -18.45 1.59 -7.85
CA PRO A 20 -18.11 3.01 -7.87
C PRO A 20 -19.27 3.91 -7.40
N ASP A 21 -20.49 3.45 -7.57
CA ASP A 21 -21.73 4.11 -7.15
C ASP A 21 -21.85 4.32 -5.63
N LEU A 22 -21.05 3.60 -4.83
CA LEU A 22 -21.04 3.77 -3.37
C LEU A 22 -20.19 4.96 -2.93
N LEU A 23 -19.15 5.35 -3.70
CA LEU A 23 -18.21 6.37 -3.29
C LEU A 23 -18.84 7.76 -3.33
N VAL A 24 -18.80 8.45 -2.18
CA VAL A 24 -19.26 9.84 -2.05
C VAL A 24 -18.12 10.80 -1.68
N GLY A 25 -16.98 10.28 -1.23
CA GLY A 25 -15.79 11.06 -0.89
C GLY A 25 -14.53 10.21 -0.86
N VAL A 26 -13.42 10.80 -1.30
CA VAL A 26 -12.09 10.16 -1.36
C VAL A 26 -11.00 11.18 -1.08
N THR A 27 -9.78 10.73 -0.74
CA THR A 27 -8.65 11.64 -0.52
C THR A 27 -8.13 12.23 -1.84
N ASP A 28 -7.31 13.29 -1.71
CA ASP A 28 -6.62 13.90 -2.86
C ASP A 28 -5.62 12.94 -3.52
N TRP A 29 -5.15 11.95 -2.78
CA TRP A 29 -4.20 10.93 -3.24
C TRP A 29 -4.85 9.73 -3.92
N CYS A 30 -6.17 9.67 -3.98
CA CYS A 30 -6.91 8.62 -4.68
C CYS A 30 -6.88 8.87 -6.19
N THR A 31 -5.88 8.34 -6.86
CA THR A 31 -5.62 8.52 -8.30
C THR A 31 -6.00 7.30 -9.15
N HIS A 32 -6.34 6.19 -8.50
CA HIS A 32 -6.71 4.92 -9.14
C HIS A 32 -8.11 4.46 -8.74
N PRO A 33 -8.83 3.76 -9.67
CA PRO A 33 -8.43 3.51 -11.04
C PRO A 33 -8.39 4.80 -11.88
N PRO A 34 -7.70 4.81 -13.05
CA PRO A 34 -7.82 5.92 -14.00
C PRO A 34 -9.29 6.15 -14.36
N GLY A 35 -9.74 7.40 -14.33
CA GLY A 35 -11.15 7.75 -14.59
C GLY A 35 -12.03 7.85 -13.35
N LEU A 36 -11.47 7.86 -12.14
CA LEU A 36 -12.21 8.36 -10.97
C LEU A 36 -12.79 9.74 -11.27
N PRO A 37 -14.07 10.01 -10.87
CA PRO A 37 -14.69 11.30 -11.12
C PRO A 37 -13.81 12.46 -10.63
N PRO A 38 -13.77 13.59 -11.37
CA PRO A 38 -12.99 14.75 -10.98
C PRO A 38 -13.54 15.39 -9.69
N ALA A 39 -12.74 16.26 -9.08
CA ALA A 39 -13.21 17.07 -7.96
C ALA A 39 -14.46 17.87 -8.37
N GLY A 40 -15.52 17.79 -7.56
CA GLY A 40 -16.83 18.36 -7.84
C GLY A 40 -17.92 17.34 -8.17
N GLU A 41 -17.58 16.22 -8.78
CA GLU A 41 -18.48 15.06 -8.95
C GLU A 41 -18.29 14.05 -7.82
N LEU A 42 -17.04 13.83 -7.37
CA LEU A 42 -16.69 13.05 -6.19
C LEU A 42 -15.95 13.95 -5.21
N ALA A 43 -16.43 14.05 -3.97
CA ALA A 43 -15.87 14.94 -2.98
C ALA A 43 -14.40 14.57 -2.66
N ARG A 44 -13.53 15.59 -2.60
CA ARG A 44 -12.16 15.45 -2.11
C ARG A 44 -12.11 15.92 -0.67
N ILE A 45 -11.59 15.06 0.22
CA ILE A 45 -11.66 15.26 1.67
C ILE A 45 -10.25 15.41 2.30
N GLY A 46 -9.29 15.94 1.55
CA GLY A 46 -7.92 16.15 2.01
C GLY A 46 -7.03 14.92 1.93
N GLY A 47 -5.98 14.87 2.76
CA GLY A 47 -4.99 13.80 2.73
C GLY A 47 -5.30 12.61 3.66
N THR A 48 -4.63 11.48 3.47
CA THR A 48 -4.76 10.29 4.33
C THR A 48 -4.37 10.56 5.79
N LYS A 49 -3.32 11.36 6.02
CA LYS A 49 -2.83 11.70 7.37
C LYS A 49 -3.51 12.93 7.99
N ASN A 50 -4.29 13.68 7.22
CA ASN A 50 -4.98 14.90 7.64
C ASN A 50 -6.27 15.08 6.83
N PRO A 51 -7.23 14.15 6.98
CA PRO A 51 -8.53 14.27 6.31
C PRO A 51 -9.35 15.43 6.90
N ASP A 52 -10.16 16.04 6.07
CA ASP A 52 -11.15 17.02 6.52
C ASP A 52 -12.35 16.28 7.15
N VAL A 53 -12.28 16.09 8.46
CA VAL A 53 -13.32 15.40 9.24
C VAL A 53 -14.68 16.09 9.10
N ALA A 54 -14.71 17.44 9.07
CA ALA A 54 -15.97 18.18 8.95
C ALA A 54 -16.61 17.96 7.56
N ALA A 55 -15.80 17.97 6.50
CA ALA A 55 -16.27 17.66 5.16
C ALA A 55 -16.80 16.21 5.05
N ILE A 56 -16.10 15.24 5.67
CA ILE A 56 -16.54 13.84 5.71
C ILE A 56 -17.91 13.74 6.39
N VAL A 57 -18.08 14.32 7.57
CA VAL A 57 -19.36 14.30 8.32
C VAL A 57 -20.49 14.96 7.51
N ALA A 58 -20.20 16.08 6.81
CA ALA A 58 -21.18 16.77 5.96
C ALA A 58 -21.65 15.90 4.78
N LEU A 59 -20.84 14.97 4.30
CA LEU A 59 -21.24 14.00 3.27
C LEU A 59 -22.23 12.95 3.79
N ARG A 60 -22.41 12.83 5.11
CA ARG A 60 -23.29 11.84 5.76
C ARG A 60 -23.04 10.43 5.22
N PRO A 61 -21.80 9.91 5.32
CA PRO A 61 -21.51 8.55 4.91
C PRO A 61 -22.16 7.54 5.87
N ASP A 62 -22.51 6.36 5.36
CA ASP A 62 -22.90 5.23 6.19
C ASP A 62 -21.65 4.57 6.80
N VAL A 63 -20.51 4.60 6.08
CA VAL A 63 -19.23 4.08 6.54
C VAL A 63 -18.05 4.86 5.96
N VAL A 64 -17.02 5.04 6.79
CA VAL A 64 -15.69 5.53 6.39
C VAL A 64 -14.70 4.36 6.39
N LEU A 65 -14.04 4.13 5.25
CA LEU A 65 -13.01 3.09 5.11
C LEU A 65 -11.65 3.68 5.43
N ALA A 66 -10.94 3.06 6.37
CA ALA A 66 -9.67 3.49 6.92
C ALA A 66 -8.68 2.31 7.05
N ASN A 67 -7.42 2.64 7.33
CA ASN A 67 -6.37 1.66 7.64
C ASN A 67 -5.52 2.13 8.83
N GLU A 68 -5.07 1.18 9.67
CA GLU A 68 -4.31 1.49 10.88
C GLU A 68 -2.98 2.21 10.64
N GLU A 69 -2.33 1.98 9.49
CA GLU A 69 -1.05 2.61 9.16
C GLU A 69 -1.21 3.97 8.49
N GLU A 70 -2.26 4.11 7.68
CA GLU A 70 -2.46 5.28 6.85
C GLU A 70 -3.14 6.43 7.58
N ASN A 71 -4.00 6.13 8.56
CA ASN A 71 -4.84 7.13 9.21
C ASN A 71 -4.44 7.32 10.67
N ARG A 72 -4.63 8.54 11.18
CA ARG A 72 -4.33 8.85 12.58
C ARG A 72 -5.54 8.56 13.47
N GLU A 73 -5.32 7.89 14.58
CA GLU A 73 -6.39 7.52 15.50
C GLU A 73 -7.23 8.73 16.00
N PRO A 74 -6.67 9.94 16.27
CA PRO A 74 -7.49 11.09 16.64
C PRO A 74 -8.52 11.49 15.58
N ASP A 75 -8.21 11.36 14.28
CA ASP A 75 -9.14 11.68 13.20
C ASP A 75 -10.25 10.62 13.11
N LEU A 76 -9.89 9.33 13.27
CA LEU A 76 -10.85 8.23 13.31
C LEU A 76 -11.78 8.35 14.52
N GLN A 77 -11.26 8.74 15.67
CA GLN A 77 -12.05 8.96 16.88
C GLN A 77 -13.03 10.13 16.69
N ALA A 78 -12.59 11.23 16.09
CA ALA A 78 -13.46 12.36 15.78
C ALA A 78 -14.64 11.99 14.86
N LEU A 79 -14.41 11.09 13.89
CA LEU A 79 -15.49 10.55 13.05
C LEU A 79 -16.47 9.70 13.85
N ARG A 80 -15.98 8.83 14.74
CA ARG A 80 -16.83 7.99 15.62
C ARG A 80 -17.65 8.86 16.59
N ASP A 81 -17.05 9.90 17.15
CA ASP A 81 -17.73 10.86 18.05
C ASP A 81 -18.84 11.64 17.33
N ALA A 82 -18.68 11.85 16.01
CA ALA A 82 -19.70 12.42 15.14
C ALA A 82 -20.79 11.41 14.70
N GLY A 83 -20.74 10.17 15.20
CA GLY A 83 -21.71 9.11 14.91
C GLY A 83 -21.50 8.41 13.56
N VAL A 84 -20.33 8.55 12.94
CA VAL A 84 -19.99 7.89 11.69
C VAL A 84 -19.38 6.52 11.97
N GLU A 85 -19.84 5.47 11.28
CA GLU A 85 -19.18 4.16 11.32
C GLU A 85 -17.81 4.23 10.65
N VAL A 86 -16.76 3.74 11.32
CA VAL A 86 -15.39 3.71 10.81
C VAL A 86 -14.91 2.27 10.74
N TRP A 87 -14.74 1.78 9.52
CA TRP A 87 -14.17 0.47 9.23
C TRP A 87 -12.66 0.58 9.07
N VAL A 88 -11.90 0.03 10.01
CA VAL A 88 -10.44 0.07 9.98
C VAL A 88 -9.91 -1.28 9.54
N THR A 89 -9.11 -1.30 8.46
CA THR A 89 -8.41 -2.49 7.99
C THR A 89 -7.06 -2.63 8.68
N HIS A 90 -6.67 -3.88 8.95
CA HIS A 90 -5.38 -4.26 9.54
C HIS A 90 -4.71 -5.26 8.61
N VAL A 91 -3.70 -4.83 7.86
CA VAL A 91 -3.08 -5.64 6.81
C VAL A 91 -1.57 -5.60 6.94
N ARG A 92 -0.95 -6.75 7.20
CA ARG A 92 0.50 -6.95 7.30
C ARG A 92 1.03 -7.99 6.36
N THR A 93 0.14 -8.83 5.82
CA THR A 93 0.48 -9.92 4.92
C THR A 93 -0.48 -9.98 3.73
N VAL A 94 -0.07 -10.62 2.65
CA VAL A 94 -0.93 -10.83 1.47
C VAL A 94 -2.20 -11.63 1.82
N PRO A 95 -2.17 -12.72 2.63
CA PRO A 95 -3.40 -13.40 3.06
C PRO A 95 -4.34 -12.53 3.91
N GLU A 96 -3.78 -11.68 4.80
CA GLU A 96 -4.59 -10.72 5.55
C GLU A 96 -5.25 -9.71 4.62
N ALA A 97 -4.55 -9.24 3.58
CA ALA A 97 -5.11 -8.34 2.59
C ALA A 97 -6.36 -8.95 1.93
N PHE A 98 -6.30 -10.21 1.50
CA PHE A 98 -7.45 -10.89 0.91
C PHE A 98 -8.61 -11.01 1.90
N THR A 99 -8.31 -11.36 3.15
CA THR A 99 -9.32 -11.49 4.20
C THR A 99 -9.99 -10.16 4.50
N GLU A 100 -9.22 -9.09 4.68
CA GLU A 100 -9.73 -7.76 5.00
C GLU A 100 -10.50 -7.13 3.83
N LEU A 101 -10.01 -7.29 2.59
CA LEU A 101 -10.73 -6.83 1.40
C LEU A 101 -12.08 -7.54 1.24
N ARG A 102 -12.12 -8.86 1.43
CA ARG A 102 -13.36 -9.63 1.40
C ARG A 102 -14.35 -9.14 2.45
N ARG A 103 -13.90 -8.99 3.70
CA ARG A 103 -14.73 -8.50 4.80
C ARG A 103 -15.24 -7.09 4.54
N MET A 104 -14.37 -6.19 4.13
CA MET A 104 -14.71 -4.80 3.82
C MET A 104 -15.78 -4.72 2.72
N LEU A 105 -15.56 -5.40 1.59
CA LEU A 105 -16.50 -5.33 0.47
C LEU A 105 -17.85 -5.99 0.79
N THR A 106 -17.83 -7.13 1.50
CA THR A 106 -19.08 -7.85 1.79
C THR A 106 -19.85 -7.28 2.98
N GLN A 107 -19.16 -6.88 4.05
CA GLN A 107 -19.82 -6.44 5.29
C GLN A 107 -20.00 -4.93 5.36
N ALA A 108 -18.95 -4.14 5.08
CA ALA A 108 -19.06 -2.68 5.14
C ALA A 108 -19.71 -2.08 3.88
N CYS A 109 -19.39 -2.59 2.70
CA CYS A 109 -19.93 -2.11 1.44
C CYS A 109 -21.22 -2.84 0.99
N GLY A 110 -21.57 -3.97 1.59
CA GLY A 110 -22.75 -4.76 1.25
C GLY A 110 -22.73 -5.29 -0.18
N ARG A 111 -21.54 -5.61 -0.73
CA ARG A 111 -21.36 -6.09 -2.11
C ARG A 111 -20.86 -7.53 -2.11
N PRO A 112 -21.25 -8.34 -3.11
CA PRO A 112 -20.68 -9.68 -3.26
C PRO A 112 -19.17 -9.59 -3.52
N GLU A 113 -18.48 -10.71 -3.23
CA GLU A 113 -17.05 -10.82 -3.52
C GLU A 113 -16.77 -10.62 -5.02
N PRO A 114 -15.87 -9.70 -5.40
CA PRO A 114 -15.59 -9.42 -6.81
C PRO A 114 -14.65 -10.47 -7.41
N ALA A 115 -14.80 -10.73 -8.71
CA ALA A 115 -13.97 -11.70 -9.43
C ALA A 115 -12.46 -11.40 -9.38
N TRP A 116 -12.08 -10.11 -9.29
CA TRP A 116 -10.66 -9.73 -9.20
C TRP A 116 -10.00 -10.23 -7.90
N LEU A 117 -10.75 -10.43 -6.82
CA LEU A 117 -10.19 -10.91 -5.55
C LEU A 117 -9.72 -12.38 -5.70
N ALA A 118 -10.56 -13.24 -6.27
CA ALA A 118 -10.17 -14.62 -6.58
C ALA A 118 -9.03 -14.70 -7.60
N ALA A 119 -9.01 -13.79 -8.59
CA ALA A 119 -7.91 -13.69 -9.54
C ALA A 119 -6.59 -13.27 -8.87
N ALA A 120 -6.64 -12.36 -7.90
CA ALA A 120 -5.47 -11.96 -7.11
C ALA A 120 -4.95 -13.11 -6.24
N GLU A 121 -5.83 -13.83 -5.55
CA GLU A 121 -5.46 -15.03 -4.77
C GLU A 121 -4.77 -16.08 -5.65
N ALA A 122 -5.32 -16.35 -6.84
CA ALA A 122 -4.72 -17.26 -7.82
C ALA A 122 -3.35 -16.79 -8.30
N ALA A 123 -3.18 -15.49 -8.58
CA ALA A 123 -1.91 -14.93 -9.02
C ALA A 123 -0.81 -15.07 -7.95
N TRP A 124 -1.15 -14.82 -6.68
CA TRP A 124 -0.20 -14.99 -5.58
C TRP A 124 0.08 -16.46 -5.24
N ALA A 125 -0.89 -17.34 -5.38
CA ALA A 125 -0.71 -18.80 -5.23
C ALA A 125 0.20 -19.39 -6.33
N ALA A 126 0.24 -18.76 -7.50
CA ALA A 126 1.09 -19.18 -8.62
C ALA A 126 2.55 -18.71 -8.51
N VAL A 127 2.89 -17.88 -7.52
CA VAL A 127 4.29 -17.46 -7.30
C VAL A 127 5.13 -18.68 -6.97
N PRO A 128 6.23 -18.96 -7.72
CA PRO A 128 7.03 -20.14 -7.50
C PRO A 128 7.66 -20.13 -6.09
N ALA A 129 7.54 -21.25 -5.39
CA ALA A 129 8.22 -21.44 -4.12
C ALA A 129 9.74 -21.59 -4.32
N GLY A 130 10.51 -21.13 -3.32
CA GLY A 130 11.97 -21.35 -3.31
C GLY A 130 12.79 -20.40 -4.20
N VAL A 131 12.16 -19.38 -4.80
CA VAL A 131 12.93 -18.31 -5.45
C VAL A 131 13.73 -17.55 -4.40
N ASP A 132 15.03 -17.37 -4.65
CA ASP A 132 15.92 -16.59 -3.80
C ASP A 132 16.51 -15.41 -4.61
N ARG A 133 16.11 -14.20 -4.29
CA ARG A 133 16.63 -12.94 -4.85
C ARG A 133 17.61 -12.24 -3.91
N GLY A 134 18.02 -12.93 -2.83
CA GLY A 134 19.00 -12.43 -1.87
C GLY A 134 18.39 -11.49 -0.82
N THR A 135 19.28 -10.69 -0.23
CA THR A 135 18.92 -9.74 0.84
C THR A 135 18.82 -8.33 0.31
N ALA A 136 17.90 -7.55 0.86
CA ALA A 136 17.72 -6.16 0.45
C ALA A 136 17.51 -5.20 1.63
N VAL A 137 17.92 -3.94 1.43
CA VAL A 137 17.35 -2.79 2.13
C VAL A 137 16.20 -2.22 1.29
N VAL A 138 15.15 -1.74 1.97
CA VAL A 138 13.93 -1.25 1.30
C VAL A 138 13.58 0.14 1.83
N PRO A 139 14.21 1.20 1.33
CA PRO A 139 13.85 2.57 1.70
C PRO A 139 12.45 2.92 1.20
N VAL A 140 11.68 3.60 2.06
CA VAL A 140 10.36 4.16 1.71
C VAL A 140 10.34 5.68 1.80
N TRP A 141 11.37 6.29 2.42
CA TRP A 141 11.53 7.74 2.53
C TRP A 141 13.00 8.12 2.60
N ARG A 142 13.32 9.31 2.10
CA ARG A 142 14.68 9.81 1.97
C ARG A 142 14.91 11.06 2.81
N ARG A 143 15.02 11.46 3.75
CA ARG A 143 15.32 12.66 4.56
C ARG A 143 14.30 12.89 5.66
N PRO A 144 14.46 12.12 6.76
CA PRO A 144 15.51 11.10 7.01
C PRO A 144 15.24 9.83 6.24
N TRP A 145 16.25 8.98 6.05
CA TRP A 145 16.06 7.64 5.52
C TRP A 145 15.18 6.82 6.46
N MET A 146 14.10 6.31 5.93
CA MET A 146 13.23 5.36 6.62
C MET A 146 13.11 4.11 5.74
N VAL A 147 13.16 2.95 6.36
CA VAL A 147 13.12 1.67 5.67
C VAL A 147 12.00 0.78 6.17
N VAL A 148 11.64 -0.20 5.37
CA VAL A 148 10.72 -1.28 5.75
C VAL A 148 11.39 -2.12 6.85
N GLY A 149 10.74 -2.24 7.98
CA GLY A 149 11.13 -3.11 9.10
C GLY A 149 10.25 -4.35 9.20
N ARG A 150 9.92 -4.76 10.43
CA ARG A 150 9.09 -5.94 10.70
C ARG A 150 7.60 -5.71 10.44
N ASP A 151 6.84 -6.77 10.34
CA ASP A 151 5.37 -6.80 10.39
C ASP A 151 4.72 -5.79 9.44
N THR A 152 5.21 -5.74 8.19
CA THR A 152 4.69 -4.85 7.16
C THR A 152 4.19 -5.65 5.96
N PHE A 153 3.13 -5.17 5.32
CA PHE A 153 2.62 -5.75 4.07
C PHE A 153 3.70 -5.80 2.99
N THR A 154 4.44 -4.70 2.82
CA THR A 154 5.59 -4.62 1.89
C THR A 154 6.64 -5.71 2.16
N GLY A 155 6.94 -5.97 3.43
CA GLY A 155 7.87 -7.03 3.84
C GLY A 155 7.40 -8.42 3.44
N ASP A 156 6.10 -8.73 3.63
CA ASP A 156 5.50 -10.02 3.23
C ASP A 156 5.46 -10.18 1.71
N VAL A 157 5.10 -9.13 0.97
CA VAL A 157 5.13 -9.11 -0.51
C VAL A 157 6.53 -9.47 -1.02
N LEU A 158 7.57 -8.81 -0.53
CA LEU A 158 8.95 -9.04 -0.95
C LEU A 158 9.44 -10.44 -0.55
N ALA A 159 9.12 -10.90 0.67
CA ALA A 159 9.47 -12.24 1.13
C ALA A 159 8.86 -13.33 0.23
N ARG A 160 7.60 -13.19 -0.18
CA ARG A 160 6.95 -14.10 -1.13
C ARG A 160 7.61 -14.09 -2.51
N LEU A 161 8.17 -12.97 -2.91
CA LEU A 161 8.93 -12.82 -4.14
C LEU A 161 10.41 -13.20 -3.99
N GLY A 162 10.82 -13.77 -2.86
CA GLY A 162 12.18 -14.29 -2.64
C GLY A 162 13.20 -13.23 -2.22
N VAL A 163 12.77 -12.04 -1.80
CA VAL A 163 13.66 -10.99 -1.27
C VAL A 163 13.60 -10.99 0.25
N ARG A 164 14.75 -11.16 0.90
CA ARG A 164 14.87 -11.09 2.36
C ARG A 164 15.22 -9.67 2.79
N ASN A 165 14.30 -8.99 3.47
CA ASN A 165 14.57 -7.68 4.04
C ASN A 165 15.53 -7.79 5.24
N VAL A 166 16.66 -7.07 5.20
CA VAL A 166 17.66 -7.11 6.28
C VAL A 166 17.15 -6.50 7.59
N TYR A 167 16.14 -5.67 7.53
CA TYR A 167 15.48 -5.05 8.70
C TYR A 167 14.19 -5.76 9.13
N ALA A 168 13.87 -6.95 8.59
CA ALA A 168 12.65 -7.70 8.96
C ALA A 168 12.55 -8.02 10.46
N GLY A 169 13.66 -8.08 11.19
CA GLY A 169 13.71 -8.28 12.64
C GLY A 169 13.78 -7.00 13.47
N HIS A 170 13.73 -5.80 12.87
CA HIS A 170 13.82 -4.53 13.61
C HIS A 170 12.62 -4.34 14.54
N ALA A 171 12.82 -3.64 15.67
CA ALA A 171 11.74 -3.40 16.65
C ALA A 171 10.60 -2.52 16.10
N GLU A 172 10.92 -1.60 15.21
CA GLU A 172 9.97 -0.69 14.56
C GLU A 172 9.59 -1.21 13.17
N ARG A 173 8.38 -0.87 12.72
CA ARG A 173 7.86 -1.21 11.39
C ARG A 173 8.50 -0.36 10.28
N TYR A 174 8.81 0.89 10.58
CA TYR A 174 9.46 1.84 9.67
C TYR A 174 10.56 2.60 10.39
N PRO A 175 11.69 1.96 10.70
CA PRO A 175 12.79 2.59 11.40
C PRO A 175 13.45 3.68 10.58
N LYS A 176 13.91 4.72 11.27
CA LYS A 176 14.83 5.72 10.74
C LYS A 176 16.25 5.20 10.91
N VAL A 177 16.95 5.03 9.80
CA VAL A 177 18.30 4.44 9.79
C VAL A 177 19.27 5.38 9.07
N PRO A 178 20.43 5.69 9.65
CA PRO A 178 21.48 6.46 8.98
C PRO A 178 21.92 5.79 7.67
N LEU A 179 22.21 6.59 6.64
CA LEU A 179 22.59 6.07 5.32
C LEU A 179 23.83 5.14 5.40
N GLU A 180 24.80 5.49 6.23
CA GLU A 180 26.03 4.68 6.39
C GLU A 180 25.73 3.29 6.99
N GLU A 181 24.74 3.21 7.88
CA GLU A 181 24.28 1.94 8.43
C GLU A 181 23.55 1.12 7.36
N LEU A 182 22.72 1.77 6.53
CA LEU A 182 22.05 1.11 5.40
C LEU A 182 23.03 0.51 4.41
N ARG A 183 24.12 1.24 4.11
CA ARG A 183 25.21 0.77 3.25
C ARG A 183 25.98 -0.41 3.85
N ALA A 184 26.14 -0.41 5.16
CA ALA A 184 26.87 -1.44 5.92
C ALA A 184 26.00 -2.65 6.31
N ALA A 185 24.70 -2.66 6.00
CA ALA A 185 23.75 -3.67 6.47
C ALA A 185 23.95 -5.07 5.84
N GLY A 186 24.89 -5.25 4.90
CA GLY A 186 25.14 -6.53 4.25
C GLY A 186 24.05 -6.97 3.27
N ALA A 187 23.28 -6.01 2.75
CA ALA A 187 22.31 -6.26 1.70
C ALA A 187 23.00 -6.41 0.33
N GLY A 188 22.51 -7.31 -0.50
CA GLY A 188 22.95 -7.48 -1.88
C GLY A 188 22.18 -6.63 -2.88
N LEU A 189 21.10 -5.95 -2.44
CA LEU A 189 20.17 -5.18 -3.29
C LEU A 189 19.59 -4.02 -2.50
N VAL A 190 19.31 -2.89 -3.17
CA VAL A 190 18.41 -1.87 -2.66
C VAL A 190 17.13 -1.86 -3.50
N VAL A 191 15.97 -2.00 -2.85
CA VAL A 191 14.65 -1.91 -3.51
C VAL A 191 14.09 -0.51 -3.29
N LEU A 192 13.87 0.21 -4.36
CA LEU A 192 13.50 1.63 -4.37
C LEU A 192 12.12 1.78 -5.04
N PRO A 193 11.04 1.87 -4.27
CA PRO A 193 9.70 2.11 -4.81
C PRO A 193 9.52 3.57 -5.23
N ASP A 194 8.63 3.82 -6.19
CA ASP A 194 8.24 5.16 -6.61
C ASP A 194 7.17 5.82 -5.73
N GLU A 195 6.72 5.13 -4.68
CA GLU A 195 5.81 5.60 -3.63
C GLU A 195 6.20 4.99 -2.27
N PRO A 196 5.99 5.69 -1.14
CA PRO A 196 5.49 7.06 -0.95
C PRO A 196 6.52 8.15 -1.29
N TYR A 197 7.83 7.83 -1.32
CA TYR A 197 8.86 8.69 -1.86
C TYR A 197 9.12 8.29 -3.32
N LEU A 198 9.14 9.28 -4.21
CA LEU A 198 9.40 9.04 -5.63
C LEU A 198 10.89 8.80 -5.87
N PHE A 199 11.34 7.54 -5.69
CA PHE A 199 12.67 7.16 -6.14
C PHE A 199 12.69 7.01 -7.67
N THR A 200 13.79 7.47 -8.27
CA THR A 200 14.00 7.43 -9.72
C THR A 200 15.39 6.87 -10.04
N ALA A 201 15.74 6.75 -11.32
CA ALA A 201 17.09 6.35 -11.72
C ALA A 201 18.18 7.33 -11.25
N ASP A 202 17.81 8.60 -11.07
CA ASP A 202 18.73 9.69 -10.71
C ASP A 202 18.61 10.11 -9.23
N ASP A 203 17.61 9.60 -8.51
CA ASP A 203 17.36 9.91 -7.09
C ASP A 203 17.07 8.64 -6.30
N GLY A 204 18.06 8.13 -5.61
CA GLY A 204 18.00 6.91 -4.79
C GLY A 204 19.20 6.00 -5.02
N PRO A 205 19.45 5.46 -6.25
CA PRO A 205 20.57 4.57 -6.52
C PRO A 205 21.94 5.18 -6.21
N GLU A 206 22.13 6.47 -6.44
CA GLU A 206 23.38 7.19 -6.18
C GLU A 206 23.76 7.21 -4.68
N ALA A 207 22.78 6.99 -3.81
CA ALA A 207 23.03 6.85 -2.38
C ALA A 207 23.66 5.49 -2.00
N PHE A 208 23.61 4.49 -2.90
CA PHE A 208 24.09 3.13 -2.67
C PHE A 208 25.12 2.71 -3.73
N PRO A 209 26.29 3.39 -3.81
CA PRO A 209 27.27 3.11 -4.84
C PRO A 209 27.78 1.66 -4.73
N GLY A 210 27.80 0.95 -5.87
CA GLY A 210 28.23 -0.45 -5.94
C GLY A 210 27.19 -1.48 -5.48
N MET A 211 26.01 -1.06 -5.05
CA MET A 211 24.89 -1.96 -4.73
C MET A 211 23.87 -1.94 -5.88
N PRO A 212 23.47 -3.10 -6.42
CA PRO A 212 22.39 -3.19 -7.38
C PRO A 212 21.11 -2.51 -6.87
N SER A 213 20.38 -1.82 -7.77
CA SER A 213 19.17 -1.09 -7.41
C SER A 213 17.98 -1.58 -8.24
N ALA A 214 16.92 -2.01 -7.57
CA ALA A 214 15.64 -2.33 -8.19
C ALA A 214 14.68 -1.15 -8.02
N LEU A 215 14.40 -0.46 -9.12
CA LEU A 215 13.29 0.51 -9.16
C LEU A 215 12.00 -0.25 -9.38
N VAL A 216 11.07 -0.14 -8.44
CA VAL A 216 9.82 -0.90 -8.45
C VAL A 216 8.60 0.01 -8.31
N SER A 217 7.45 -0.44 -8.81
CA SER A 217 6.20 0.25 -8.58
C SER A 217 5.81 0.21 -7.10
N GLY A 218 5.82 1.35 -6.44
CA GLY A 218 5.39 1.52 -5.06
C GLY A 218 3.93 1.11 -4.89
N ARG A 219 3.05 1.50 -5.83
CA ARG A 219 1.65 1.08 -5.82
C ARG A 219 1.51 -0.45 -5.81
N LEU A 220 2.22 -1.19 -6.65
CA LEU A 220 2.15 -2.66 -6.67
C LEU A 220 2.75 -3.29 -5.43
N LEU A 221 3.71 -2.61 -4.79
CA LEU A 221 4.43 -3.08 -3.61
C LEU A 221 3.67 -2.79 -2.30
N THR A 222 2.90 -1.70 -2.23
CA THR A 222 2.33 -1.22 -0.97
C THR A 222 0.81 -1.22 -0.93
N TRP A 223 0.11 -1.23 -2.09
CA TRP A 223 -1.34 -1.20 -2.12
C TRP A 223 -1.92 -2.61 -2.09
N TYR A 224 -2.99 -2.80 -1.34
CA TYR A 224 -3.81 -4.01 -1.37
C TYR A 224 -5.20 -3.68 -1.93
N GLY A 225 -5.48 -4.28 -3.10
CA GLY A 225 -6.67 -4.04 -3.89
C GLY A 225 -6.60 -4.76 -5.22
N PRO A 226 -7.29 -4.29 -6.27
CA PRO A 226 -7.24 -4.88 -7.62
C PRO A 226 -5.85 -4.99 -8.21
N SER A 227 -4.92 -4.11 -7.81
CA SER A 227 -3.50 -4.16 -8.20
C SER A 227 -2.81 -5.47 -7.85
N LEU A 228 -3.30 -6.20 -6.84
CA LEU A 228 -2.75 -7.51 -6.43
C LEU A 228 -2.84 -8.59 -7.51
N VAL A 229 -3.73 -8.43 -8.51
CA VAL A 229 -3.81 -9.36 -9.65
C VAL A 229 -2.53 -9.37 -10.47
N THR A 230 -1.93 -8.19 -10.69
CA THR A 230 -0.75 -8.03 -11.55
C THR A 230 0.55 -7.88 -10.76
N ALA A 231 0.46 -7.55 -9.47
CA ALA A 231 1.60 -7.25 -8.64
C ALA A 231 2.69 -8.35 -8.62
N PRO A 232 2.40 -9.65 -8.44
CA PRO A 232 3.46 -10.63 -8.31
C PRO A 232 4.32 -10.76 -9.57
N ALA A 233 3.72 -10.78 -10.76
CA ALA A 233 4.46 -10.89 -12.02
C ALA A 233 5.25 -9.62 -12.34
N ALA A 234 4.64 -8.44 -12.15
CA ALA A 234 5.28 -7.16 -12.45
C ALA A 234 6.44 -6.86 -11.50
N LEU A 235 6.25 -7.07 -10.19
CA LEU A 235 7.31 -6.86 -9.20
C LEU A 235 8.45 -7.86 -9.39
N ALA A 236 8.17 -9.14 -9.68
CA ALA A 236 9.19 -10.12 -9.98
C ALA A 236 10.07 -9.69 -11.16
N ALA A 237 9.44 -9.24 -12.26
CA ALA A 237 10.17 -8.75 -13.43
C ALA A 237 11.03 -7.51 -13.11
N GLN A 238 10.54 -6.58 -12.29
CA GLN A 238 11.28 -5.39 -11.87
C GLN A 238 12.48 -5.74 -10.99
N LEU A 239 12.32 -6.71 -10.07
CA LEU A 239 13.39 -7.21 -9.22
C LEU A 239 14.46 -7.95 -10.04
N ASP A 240 14.05 -8.79 -10.99
CA ASP A 240 14.96 -9.54 -11.86
C ASP A 240 15.75 -8.62 -12.80
N ALA A 241 15.17 -7.50 -13.24
CA ALA A 241 15.87 -6.51 -14.06
C ALA A 241 17.05 -5.81 -13.34
N ALA A 242 17.05 -5.76 -12.02
CA ALA A 242 18.15 -5.23 -11.24
C ALA A 242 19.36 -6.18 -11.22
N ALA A 243 19.13 -7.50 -11.17
CA ALA A 243 20.16 -8.51 -11.15
C ALA A 243 20.97 -8.57 -12.45
N VAL A 244 20.38 -8.14 -13.58
CA VAL A 244 21.04 -8.13 -14.90
C VAL A 244 21.98 -6.93 -15.09
N ARG A 245 21.84 -5.88 -14.25
CA ARG A 245 22.63 -4.63 -14.32
C ARG A 245 23.82 -4.60 -13.39
N ALA A 246 23.97 -5.63 -12.58
CA ALA A 246 25.09 -5.82 -11.64
C ALA A 246 26.21 -6.67 -12.25
#